data_b3b1e64829f3b9de9245869df7378fee
#
_entry.id   b3b1e64829f3b9de9245869df7378fee
#
_cell.length_a   1.000
_cell.length_b   1.000
_cell.length_c   1.000
_cell.angle_alpha   90.00
_cell.angle_beta   90.00
_cell.angle_gamma   90.00
#
_symmetry.space_group_name_H-M   'P 1'
#
loop_
_entity.id
_entity.type
_entity.pdbx_description
1 polymer ?
#
loop_
_entity_poly.entity_id
_entity_poly.type
_entity_poly.pdbx_seq_one_letter_code
_entity_poly.pdbx_strand_id
1 'polypeptide(L)'
;MKRKLTALLAALCITAVLPVHAGAVDLPLTSRAAVLMEKTTGQMLFAQNEHEKLEPASVTKIMTLLLTMDAIDSGALAYDDVVTVSANAAGMGGSQVFLAEGEQITVEELLKCVCVSSGNDAAVALAEKVAGVTELFVEQMNNRARGLGMDDTHFANPTGLTAAGHVTSAYDIALMSRELLTKHPDIRNFTTIWTDSIRNGTFDLANTNKLIRWYDGATGLKTGYTASAGYCISATAEREGMELIAVVMKGETSDKRNTDAKALSLIHISEPTRHLR
;
A
#
# COMPACT_ATOMS: atom_id res chain seq x y z
N MET A 1 -35.89 63.39 -34.85
CA MET A 1 -35.55 62.51 -33.72
C MET A 1 -35.12 61.13 -34.27
N LYS A 2 -33.82 60.84 -34.37
CA LYS A 2 -33.32 59.57 -34.88
C LYS A 2 -32.61 58.85 -33.71
N ARG A 3 -33.26 57.79 -33.21
CA ARG A 3 -32.61 56.89 -32.18
C ARG A 3 -31.60 55.97 -32.88
N LYS A 4 -30.35 56.12 -32.52
CA LYS A 4 -29.30 55.19 -32.91
C LYS A 4 -29.35 54.00 -31.97
N LEU A 5 -29.61 52.80 -32.49
CA LEU A 5 -29.56 51.52 -31.80
C LEU A 5 -28.13 51.03 -31.89
N THR A 6 -27.42 51.02 -30.76
CA THR A 6 -26.05 50.46 -30.67
C THR A 6 -26.19 48.99 -30.28
N ALA A 7 -25.93 48.08 -31.21
CA ALA A 7 -25.85 46.66 -30.95
C ALA A 7 -24.49 46.34 -30.32
N LEU A 8 -24.51 45.84 -29.08
CA LEU A 8 -23.35 45.35 -28.37
C LEU A 8 -23.15 43.86 -28.75
N LEU A 9 -22.15 43.60 -29.60
CA LEU A 9 -21.72 42.22 -29.89
C LEU A 9 -20.88 41.71 -28.70
N ALA A 10 -21.46 40.85 -27.87
CA ALA A 10 -20.71 40.09 -26.89
C ALA A 10 -20.04 38.90 -27.60
N ALA A 11 -18.77 39.00 -27.83
CA ALA A 11 -17.96 37.89 -28.33
C ALA A 11 -17.78 36.87 -27.20
N LEU A 12 -18.53 35.77 -27.27
CA LEU A 12 -18.38 34.62 -26.37
C LEU A 12 -17.15 33.82 -26.80
N CYS A 13 -16.01 34.07 -26.18
CA CYS A 13 -14.83 33.23 -26.37
C CYS A 13 -15.08 31.87 -25.69
N ILE A 14 -15.57 30.90 -26.44
CA ILE A 14 -15.57 29.50 -26.05
C ILE A 14 -14.15 29.02 -26.23
N THR A 15 -13.36 29.00 -25.13
CA THR A 15 -12.10 28.28 -25.10
C THR A 15 -12.43 26.79 -25.12
N ALA A 16 -12.36 26.17 -26.30
CA ALA A 16 -12.40 24.73 -26.42
C ALA A 16 -11.17 24.17 -25.70
N VAL A 17 -11.36 23.67 -24.49
CA VAL A 17 -10.36 22.83 -23.81
C VAL A 17 -10.31 21.53 -24.60
N LEU A 18 -9.40 21.45 -25.54
CA LEU A 18 -9.09 20.19 -26.21
C LEU A 18 -8.57 19.23 -25.14
N PRO A 19 -9.11 18.00 -25.04
CA PRO A 19 -8.52 17.02 -24.16
C PRO A 19 -7.08 16.74 -24.66
N VAL A 20 -6.11 17.16 -23.90
CA VAL A 20 -4.72 16.74 -24.12
C VAL A 20 -4.71 15.25 -23.80
N HIS A 21 -4.73 14.43 -24.84
CA HIS A 21 -4.39 13.01 -24.67
C HIS A 21 -2.92 12.97 -24.27
N ALA A 22 -2.66 12.81 -22.98
CA ALA A 22 -1.34 12.38 -22.53
C ALA A 22 -1.07 11.07 -23.24
N GLY A 23 -0.07 11.05 -24.13
CA GLY A 23 0.32 9.83 -24.80
C GLY A 23 0.63 8.79 -23.73
N ALA A 24 -0.03 7.64 -23.78
CA ALA A 24 0.26 6.54 -22.88
C ALA A 24 1.76 6.22 -23.01
N VAL A 25 2.50 6.35 -21.91
CA VAL A 25 3.89 5.92 -21.86
C VAL A 25 3.88 4.41 -21.98
N ASP A 26 4.38 3.87 -23.09
CA ASP A 26 4.49 2.42 -23.27
C ASP A 26 5.66 1.93 -22.41
N LEU A 27 5.36 1.37 -21.25
CA LEU A 27 6.33 0.74 -20.38
C LEU A 27 6.23 -0.77 -20.57
N PRO A 28 7.29 -1.40 -21.01
CA PRO A 28 7.33 -2.86 -21.17
C PRO A 28 7.43 -3.55 -19.79
N LEU A 29 6.36 -3.48 -18.98
CA LEU A 29 6.30 -4.18 -17.71
C LEU A 29 6.12 -5.68 -17.93
N THR A 30 6.78 -6.47 -17.08
CA THR A 30 6.68 -7.94 -17.11
C THR A 30 5.58 -8.48 -16.19
N SER A 31 5.11 -7.65 -15.26
CA SER A 31 4.06 -7.98 -14.30
C SER A 31 2.67 -7.88 -14.94
N ARG A 32 1.72 -8.66 -14.42
CA ARG A 32 0.39 -8.77 -15.01
C ARG A 32 -0.47 -7.53 -14.82
N ALA A 33 -0.43 -6.94 -13.63
CA ALA A 33 -1.15 -5.71 -13.33
C ALA A 33 -0.23 -4.72 -12.63
N ALA A 34 -0.40 -3.44 -12.94
CA ALA A 34 0.40 -2.37 -12.36
C ALA A 34 -0.33 -1.03 -12.34
N VAL A 35 -0.01 -0.22 -11.33
CA VAL A 35 -0.54 1.13 -11.13
C VAL A 35 0.56 2.04 -10.63
N LEU A 36 0.58 3.28 -11.13
CA LEU A 36 1.30 4.40 -10.52
C LEU A 36 0.30 5.49 -10.13
N MET A 37 0.31 5.86 -8.85
CA MET A 37 -0.56 6.91 -8.30
C MET A 37 0.28 7.98 -7.59
N GLU A 38 -0.08 9.25 -7.77
CA GLU A 38 0.47 10.33 -6.94
C GLU A 38 -0.30 10.38 -5.61
N LYS A 39 0.44 10.34 -4.49
CA LYS A 39 -0.16 10.18 -3.15
C LYS A 39 -1.08 11.33 -2.76
N THR A 40 -0.66 12.58 -2.99
CA THR A 40 -1.36 13.76 -2.46
C THR A 40 -2.71 13.96 -3.12
N THR A 41 -2.74 13.91 -4.44
CA THR A 41 -3.94 14.13 -5.26
C THR A 41 -4.76 12.87 -5.47
N GLY A 42 -4.14 11.69 -5.40
CA GLY A 42 -4.73 10.42 -5.82
C GLY A 42 -4.79 10.26 -7.35
N GLN A 43 -4.10 11.14 -8.09
CA GLN A 43 -4.08 11.05 -9.55
C GLN A 43 -3.39 9.77 -10.01
N MET A 44 -4.10 9.04 -10.90
CA MET A 44 -3.53 7.89 -11.60
C MET A 44 -2.62 8.39 -12.72
N LEU A 45 -1.35 7.98 -12.69
CA LEU A 45 -0.33 8.38 -13.65
C LEU A 45 -0.03 7.27 -14.67
N PHE A 46 -0.24 6.02 -14.25
CA PHE A 46 -0.12 4.83 -15.09
C PHE A 46 -1.08 3.74 -14.61
N ALA A 47 -1.66 3.00 -15.54
CA ALA A 47 -2.54 1.87 -15.25
C ALA A 47 -2.37 0.77 -16.30
N GLN A 48 -2.23 -0.47 -15.83
CA GLN A 48 -2.22 -1.69 -16.64
C GLN A 48 -3.00 -2.76 -15.89
N ASN A 49 -4.11 -3.24 -16.46
CA ASN A 49 -4.99 -4.24 -15.85
C ASN A 49 -5.34 -3.90 -14.38
N GLU A 50 -5.52 -2.63 -14.09
CA GLU A 50 -5.61 -2.05 -12.75
C GLU A 50 -6.75 -2.60 -11.90
N HIS A 51 -7.83 -3.08 -12.54
CA HIS A 51 -9.01 -3.66 -11.91
C HIS A 51 -9.04 -5.20 -11.98
N GLU A 52 -7.98 -5.83 -12.46
CA GLU A 52 -7.92 -7.29 -12.48
C GLU A 52 -7.85 -7.84 -11.04
N LYS A 53 -8.78 -8.74 -10.68
CA LYS A 53 -8.83 -9.39 -9.36
C LYS A 53 -7.75 -10.46 -9.27
N LEU A 54 -6.76 -10.21 -8.44
CA LEU A 54 -5.60 -11.07 -8.21
C LEU A 54 -5.39 -11.29 -6.71
N GLU A 55 -4.72 -12.39 -6.36
CA GLU A 55 -4.30 -12.61 -4.97
C GLU A 55 -3.18 -11.62 -4.59
N PRO A 56 -3.31 -10.91 -3.46
CA PRO A 56 -2.34 -9.89 -3.03
C PRO A 56 -1.11 -10.45 -2.29
N ALA A 57 -1.15 -11.68 -1.83
CA ALA A 57 -0.21 -12.19 -0.84
C ALA A 57 -0.07 -11.21 0.36
N SER A 58 1.11 -11.08 0.95
CA SER A 58 1.35 -10.22 2.12
C SER A 58 1.19 -8.71 1.89
N VAL A 59 0.86 -8.26 0.67
CA VAL A 59 0.44 -6.87 0.44
C VAL A 59 -0.88 -6.57 1.17
N THR A 60 -1.69 -7.60 1.46
CA THR A 60 -2.84 -7.57 2.38
C THR A 60 -2.55 -6.83 3.69
N LYS A 61 -1.34 -6.97 4.23
CA LYS A 61 -0.96 -6.40 5.52
C LYS A 61 -0.96 -4.87 5.54
N ILE A 62 -1.06 -4.20 4.39
CA ILE A 62 -1.30 -2.76 4.33
C ILE A 62 -2.64 -2.43 5.00
N MET A 63 -3.70 -3.21 4.75
CA MET A 63 -4.99 -3.03 5.42
C MET A 63 -4.89 -3.38 6.92
N THR A 64 -4.13 -4.39 7.29
CA THR A 64 -3.86 -4.73 8.70
C THR A 64 -3.17 -3.57 9.42
N LEU A 65 -2.14 -2.99 8.80
CA LEU A 65 -1.45 -1.80 9.32
C LEU A 65 -2.38 -0.59 9.39
N LEU A 66 -3.21 -0.36 8.36
CA LEU A 66 -4.17 0.75 8.34
C LEU A 66 -5.13 0.68 9.53
N LEU A 67 -5.76 -0.47 9.79
CA LEU A 67 -6.67 -0.63 10.92
C LEU A 67 -5.97 -0.56 12.27
N THR A 68 -4.73 -1.04 12.36
CA THR A 68 -3.92 -0.91 13.58
C THR A 68 -3.60 0.56 13.86
N MET A 69 -3.22 1.32 12.85
CA MET A 69 -2.94 2.75 12.98
C MET A 69 -4.21 3.57 13.24
N ASP A 70 -5.36 3.20 12.62
CA ASP A 70 -6.68 3.79 12.95
C ASP A 70 -7.01 3.59 14.45
N ALA A 71 -6.70 2.42 15.02
CA ALA A 71 -6.91 2.13 16.44
C ALA A 71 -5.97 2.96 17.35
N ILE A 72 -4.71 3.18 16.92
CA ILE A 72 -3.76 4.02 17.66
C ILE A 72 -4.20 5.49 17.62
N ASP A 73 -4.55 6.02 16.48
CA ASP A 73 -4.99 7.42 16.32
C ASP A 73 -6.28 7.72 17.10
N SER A 74 -7.18 6.74 17.23
CA SER A 74 -8.40 6.88 18.04
C SER A 74 -8.15 6.78 19.55
N GLY A 75 -6.94 6.41 19.97
CA GLY A 75 -6.60 6.16 21.38
C GLY A 75 -7.12 4.84 21.93
N ALA A 76 -7.65 3.94 21.07
CA ALA A 76 -8.06 2.60 21.46
C ALA A 76 -6.87 1.65 21.66
N LEU A 77 -5.72 2.00 21.11
CA LEU A 77 -4.47 1.27 21.18
C LEU A 77 -3.29 2.24 21.37
N ALA A 78 -2.25 1.84 22.09
CA ALA A 78 -1.00 2.60 22.23
C ALA A 78 0.20 1.77 21.73
N TYR A 79 1.27 2.44 21.32
CA TYR A 79 2.51 1.76 20.86
C TYR A 79 3.14 0.88 21.94
N ASP A 80 3.06 1.31 23.19
CA ASP A 80 3.61 0.61 24.37
C ASP A 80 2.63 -0.41 24.98
N ASP A 81 1.42 -0.54 24.44
CA ASP A 81 0.50 -1.59 24.87
C ASP A 81 1.13 -2.97 24.68
N VAL A 82 1.04 -3.78 25.70
CA VAL A 82 1.49 -5.17 25.67
C VAL A 82 0.41 -6.08 25.08
N VAL A 83 0.82 -6.91 24.14
CA VAL A 83 0.01 -7.95 23.51
C VAL A 83 0.49 -9.29 24.04
N THR A 84 -0.42 -10.10 24.59
CA THR A 84 -0.15 -11.50 24.88
C THR A 84 -0.48 -12.33 23.65
N VAL A 85 0.51 -13.00 23.10
CA VAL A 85 0.39 -13.76 21.85
C VAL A 85 -0.51 -14.98 22.07
N SER A 86 -1.51 -15.12 21.24
CA SER A 86 -2.43 -16.27 21.26
C SER A 86 -1.82 -17.53 20.62
N ALA A 87 -2.38 -18.69 20.91
CA ALA A 87 -2.03 -19.93 20.21
C ALA A 87 -2.27 -19.83 18.69
N ASN A 88 -3.32 -19.10 18.26
CA ASN A 88 -3.62 -18.87 16.86
C ASN A 88 -2.51 -18.04 16.19
N ALA A 89 -2.10 -16.93 16.78
CA ALA A 89 -0.99 -16.10 16.26
C ALA A 89 0.32 -16.88 16.22
N ALA A 90 0.68 -17.57 17.30
CA ALA A 90 1.90 -18.38 17.39
C ALA A 90 1.92 -19.56 16.39
N GLY A 91 0.75 -20.11 16.06
CA GLY A 91 0.58 -21.22 15.11
C GLY A 91 0.63 -20.82 13.63
N MET A 92 0.79 -19.53 13.31
CA MET A 92 0.77 -19.07 11.92
C MET A 92 1.95 -19.58 11.12
N GLY A 93 1.69 -20.00 9.87
CA GLY A 93 2.72 -20.39 8.92
C GLY A 93 3.19 -19.26 8.01
N GLY A 94 4.12 -19.57 7.11
CA GLY A 94 4.69 -18.62 6.14
C GLY A 94 5.78 -17.73 6.74
N SER A 95 5.81 -16.43 6.41
CA SER A 95 6.76 -15.51 7.03
C SER A 95 6.42 -15.30 8.51
N GLN A 96 7.40 -15.49 9.39
CA GLN A 96 7.22 -15.46 10.84
C GLN A 96 8.40 -14.76 11.53
N VAL A 97 8.13 -14.22 12.70
CA VAL A 97 9.15 -13.82 13.68
C VAL A 97 9.18 -14.79 14.86
N PHE A 98 8.48 -15.93 14.71
CA PHE A 98 8.44 -17.05 15.65
C PHE A 98 7.97 -16.61 17.05
N LEU A 99 6.81 -15.92 17.09
CA LEU A 99 6.17 -15.59 18.35
C LEU A 99 5.70 -16.87 19.07
N ALA A 100 5.97 -16.95 20.37
CA ALA A 100 5.52 -18.07 21.19
C ALA A 100 4.15 -17.77 21.82
N GLU A 101 3.31 -18.79 22.02
CA GLU A 101 2.08 -18.66 22.79
C GLU A 101 2.37 -18.14 24.21
N GLY A 102 1.61 -17.12 24.63
CA GLY A 102 1.81 -16.47 25.93
C GLY A 102 2.96 -15.46 25.97
N GLU A 103 3.73 -15.32 24.90
CA GLU A 103 4.76 -14.27 24.81
C GLU A 103 4.11 -12.88 24.93
N GLN A 104 4.81 -12.00 25.65
CA GLN A 104 4.38 -10.60 25.79
C GLN A 104 5.29 -9.72 24.93
N ILE A 105 4.69 -8.98 24.01
CA ILE A 105 5.39 -8.12 23.04
C ILE A 105 4.59 -6.84 22.85
N THR A 106 5.27 -5.71 22.61
CA THR A 106 4.58 -4.44 22.43
C THR A 106 3.97 -4.29 21.03
N VAL A 107 2.95 -3.44 20.90
CA VAL A 107 2.37 -3.07 19.61
C VAL A 107 3.45 -2.49 18.67
N GLU A 108 4.36 -1.68 19.18
CA GLU A 108 5.49 -1.13 18.40
C GLU A 108 6.37 -2.24 17.81
N GLU A 109 6.78 -3.23 18.63
CA GLU A 109 7.58 -4.34 18.13
C GLU A 109 6.81 -5.19 17.11
N LEU A 110 5.48 -5.39 17.31
CA LEU A 110 4.64 -6.09 16.32
C LEU A 110 4.55 -5.32 15.00
N LEU A 111 4.42 -3.98 15.04
CA LEU A 111 4.45 -3.14 13.83
C LEU A 111 5.78 -3.29 13.08
N LYS A 112 6.92 -3.28 13.79
CA LYS A 112 8.24 -3.57 13.21
C LYS A 112 8.26 -4.95 12.54
N CYS A 113 7.75 -5.98 13.21
CA CYS A 113 7.68 -7.34 12.67
C CYS A 113 6.88 -7.41 11.37
N VAL A 114 5.73 -6.73 11.31
CA VAL A 114 4.86 -6.72 10.12
C VAL A 114 5.47 -5.92 8.96
N CYS A 115 5.99 -4.72 9.24
CA CYS A 115 6.55 -3.83 8.22
C CYS A 115 7.87 -4.37 7.64
N VAL A 116 8.77 -4.85 8.51
CA VAL A 116 10.13 -5.24 8.13
C VAL A 116 10.17 -6.68 7.63
N SER A 117 9.81 -7.64 8.48
CA SER A 117 9.93 -9.08 8.18
C SER A 117 8.66 -9.71 7.63
N SER A 118 7.57 -8.95 7.54
CA SER A 118 6.29 -9.46 7.03
C SER A 118 5.69 -10.59 7.89
N GLY A 119 5.94 -10.60 9.22
CA GLY A 119 5.48 -11.64 10.14
C GLY A 119 3.97 -11.86 10.07
N ASN A 120 3.55 -13.10 9.79
CA ASN A 120 2.14 -13.49 9.80
C ASN A 120 1.62 -13.61 11.22
N ASP A 121 2.43 -14.18 12.10
CA ASP A 121 2.21 -14.28 13.55
C ASP A 121 1.97 -12.89 14.16
N ALA A 122 2.84 -11.93 13.85
CA ALA A 122 2.69 -10.54 14.30
C ALA A 122 1.42 -9.87 13.73
N ALA A 123 1.09 -10.12 12.47
CA ALA A 123 -0.12 -9.56 11.84
C ALA A 123 -1.40 -10.10 12.49
N VAL A 124 -1.44 -11.38 12.84
CA VAL A 124 -2.57 -11.99 13.57
C VAL A 124 -2.63 -11.47 14.99
N ALA A 125 -1.51 -11.35 15.70
CA ALA A 125 -1.47 -10.79 17.05
C ALA A 125 -2.01 -9.34 17.09
N LEU A 126 -1.65 -8.50 16.12
CA LEU A 126 -2.22 -7.15 15.98
C LEU A 126 -3.72 -7.19 15.67
N ALA A 127 -4.15 -8.06 14.75
CA ALA A 127 -5.56 -8.19 14.39
C ALA A 127 -6.42 -8.58 15.59
N GLU A 128 -5.97 -9.55 16.40
CA GLU A 128 -6.64 -9.97 17.62
C GLU A 128 -6.62 -8.88 18.71
N LYS A 129 -5.52 -8.14 18.83
CA LYS A 129 -5.45 -7.00 19.77
C LYS A 129 -6.44 -5.90 19.43
N VAL A 130 -6.63 -5.60 18.13
CA VAL A 130 -7.54 -4.55 17.65
C VAL A 130 -9.02 -4.98 17.75
N ALA A 131 -9.35 -6.21 17.35
CA ALA A 131 -10.73 -6.64 17.18
C ALA A 131 -11.17 -7.77 18.14
N GLY A 132 -10.27 -8.26 18.98
CA GLY A 132 -10.53 -9.38 19.90
C GLY A 132 -10.33 -10.75 19.25
N VAL A 133 -10.83 -10.95 18.02
CA VAL A 133 -10.68 -12.18 17.25
C VAL A 133 -10.43 -11.87 15.77
N THR A 134 -9.74 -12.78 15.07
CA THR A 134 -9.36 -12.60 13.67
C THR A 134 -10.55 -12.39 12.74
N GLU A 135 -11.67 -13.08 12.97
CA GLU A 135 -12.87 -13.01 12.15
C GLU A 135 -13.49 -11.61 12.16
N LEU A 136 -13.60 -11.00 13.34
CA LEU A 136 -14.10 -9.62 13.47
C LEU A 136 -13.13 -8.61 12.83
N PHE A 137 -11.83 -8.86 12.91
CA PHE A 137 -10.85 -8.02 12.21
C PHE A 137 -11.01 -8.11 10.68
N VAL A 138 -11.22 -9.29 10.13
CA VAL A 138 -11.49 -9.50 8.70
C VAL A 138 -12.78 -8.80 8.27
N GLU A 139 -13.81 -8.81 9.10
CA GLU A 139 -15.02 -8.01 8.85
C GLU A 139 -14.71 -6.51 8.80
N GLN A 140 -13.90 -6.00 9.74
CA GLN A 140 -13.43 -4.61 9.73
C GLN A 140 -12.60 -4.29 8.47
N MET A 141 -11.69 -5.19 8.03
CA MET A 141 -10.93 -5.04 6.79
C MET A 141 -11.86 -4.86 5.58
N ASN A 142 -12.88 -5.70 5.44
CA ASN A 142 -13.84 -5.63 4.34
C ASN A 142 -14.76 -4.39 4.45
N ASN A 143 -15.13 -3.97 5.66
CA ASN A 143 -15.85 -2.72 5.88
C ASN A 143 -15.02 -1.51 5.46
N ARG A 144 -13.73 -1.50 5.86
CA ARG A 144 -12.79 -0.43 5.50
C ARG A 144 -12.55 -0.37 4.00
N ALA A 145 -12.38 -1.53 3.34
CA ALA A 145 -12.25 -1.64 1.90
C ALA A 145 -13.45 -1.00 1.16
N ARG A 146 -14.68 -1.36 1.57
CA ARG A 146 -15.89 -0.72 1.01
C ARG A 146 -15.91 0.79 1.23
N GLY A 147 -15.52 1.24 2.42
CA GLY A 147 -15.44 2.68 2.73
C GLY A 147 -14.41 3.45 1.89
N LEU A 148 -13.40 2.77 1.37
CA LEU A 148 -12.38 3.33 0.48
C LEU A 148 -12.73 3.21 -1.02
N GLY A 149 -13.86 2.56 -1.37
CA GLY A 149 -14.23 2.29 -2.76
C GLY A 149 -13.36 1.20 -3.41
N MET A 150 -12.85 0.24 -2.63
CA MET A 150 -12.08 -0.90 -3.11
C MET A 150 -13.01 -2.01 -3.61
N ASP A 151 -13.63 -1.78 -4.77
CA ASP A 151 -14.73 -2.63 -5.29
C ASP A 151 -14.26 -3.99 -5.83
N ASP A 152 -12.96 -4.14 -6.06
CA ASP A 152 -12.36 -5.40 -6.52
C ASP A 152 -11.79 -6.24 -5.37
N THR A 153 -11.97 -5.80 -4.11
CA THR A 153 -11.31 -6.38 -2.96
C THR A 153 -12.26 -7.19 -2.07
N HIS A 154 -11.77 -8.35 -1.67
CA HIS A 154 -12.32 -9.13 -0.56
C HIS A 154 -11.19 -9.78 0.23
N PHE A 155 -11.13 -9.49 1.51
CA PHE A 155 -10.17 -10.08 2.44
C PHE A 155 -10.78 -11.29 3.17
N ALA A 156 -10.03 -12.38 3.24
CA ALA A 156 -10.39 -13.59 3.99
C ALA A 156 -9.50 -13.80 5.23
N ASN A 157 -8.39 -13.08 5.34
CA ASN A 157 -7.47 -13.12 6.50
C ASN A 157 -6.62 -11.85 6.56
N PRO A 158 -5.96 -11.55 7.71
CA PRO A 158 -5.15 -10.34 7.88
C PRO A 158 -3.72 -10.47 7.33
N THR A 159 -3.32 -11.63 6.82
CA THR A 159 -1.93 -11.94 6.47
C THR A 159 -1.64 -11.96 4.99
N GLY A 160 -2.64 -12.30 4.17
CA GLY A 160 -2.49 -12.56 2.74
C GLY A 160 -2.05 -13.98 2.39
N LEU A 161 -2.17 -14.92 3.32
CA LEU A 161 -2.08 -16.34 2.99
C LEU A 161 -3.22 -16.71 2.04
N THR A 162 -2.92 -17.62 1.10
CA THR A 162 -3.88 -18.06 0.10
C THR A 162 -5.14 -18.62 0.75
N ALA A 163 -6.29 -18.06 0.38
CA ALA A 163 -7.60 -18.48 0.83
C ALA A 163 -8.64 -18.24 -0.27
N ALA A 164 -9.68 -19.03 -0.29
CA ALA A 164 -10.76 -18.88 -1.27
C ALA A 164 -11.37 -17.47 -1.20
N GLY A 165 -11.43 -16.80 -2.34
CA GLY A 165 -11.99 -15.46 -2.44
C GLY A 165 -11.10 -14.32 -1.92
N HIS A 166 -9.88 -14.59 -1.44
CA HIS A 166 -8.94 -13.55 -1.00
C HIS A 166 -8.30 -12.86 -2.21
N VAL A 167 -8.91 -11.78 -2.66
CA VAL A 167 -8.51 -11.06 -3.89
C VAL A 167 -8.53 -9.56 -3.71
N THR A 168 -7.80 -8.86 -4.55
CA THR A 168 -7.79 -7.40 -4.69
C THR A 168 -7.33 -7.03 -6.10
N SER A 169 -7.29 -5.73 -6.41
CA SER A 169 -6.71 -5.21 -7.66
C SER A 169 -5.52 -4.28 -7.39
N ALA A 170 -4.74 -3.97 -8.41
CA ALA A 170 -3.63 -3.03 -8.27
C ALA A 170 -4.13 -1.62 -7.91
N TYR A 171 -5.29 -1.22 -8.43
CA TYR A 171 -5.96 0.03 -8.09
C TYR A 171 -6.34 0.09 -6.61
N ASP A 172 -7.00 -0.95 -6.11
CA ASP A 172 -7.44 -1.01 -4.71
C ASP A 172 -6.26 -1.02 -3.74
N ILE A 173 -5.16 -1.70 -4.10
CA ILE A 173 -3.93 -1.64 -3.31
C ILE A 173 -3.39 -0.20 -3.26
N ALA A 174 -3.44 0.54 -4.37
CA ALA A 174 -3.01 1.94 -4.38
C ALA A 174 -3.90 2.81 -3.48
N LEU A 175 -5.22 2.58 -3.47
CA LEU A 175 -6.16 3.29 -2.58
C LEU A 175 -5.84 3.07 -1.10
N MET A 176 -5.71 1.81 -0.65
CA MET A 176 -5.38 1.55 0.77
C MET A 176 -3.98 2.00 1.15
N SER A 177 -3.01 1.94 0.22
CA SER A 177 -1.66 2.46 0.45
C SER A 177 -1.66 3.98 0.61
N ARG A 178 -2.42 4.69 -0.24
CA ARG A 178 -2.60 6.13 -0.16
C ARG A 178 -3.26 6.53 1.16
N GLU A 179 -4.31 5.83 1.56
CA GLU A 179 -5.01 6.09 2.82
C GLU A 179 -4.07 5.96 4.01
N LEU A 180 -3.33 4.84 4.09
CA LEU A 180 -2.36 4.60 5.16
C LEU A 180 -1.31 5.72 5.24
N LEU A 181 -0.71 6.10 4.12
CA LEU A 181 0.34 7.12 4.09
C LEU A 181 -0.17 8.54 4.34
N THR A 182 -1.44 8.82 4.02
CA THR A 182 -2.04 10.15 4.17
C THR A 182 -2.57 10.36 5.59
N LYS A 183 -3.23 9.36 6.15
CA LYS A 183 -3.82 9.43 7.49
C LYS A 183 -2.79 9.18 8.59
N HIS A 184 -1.86 8.27 8.35
CA HIS A 184 -0.91 7.80 9.33
C HIS A 184 0.53 7.94 8.82
N PRO A 185 1.04 9.17 8.61
CA PRO A 185 2.39 9.39 8.09
C PRO A 185 3.49 8.76 8.95
N ASP A 186 3.21 8.55 10.23
CA ASP A 186 4.14 7.92 11.19
C ASP A 186 4.43 6.45 10.87
N ILE A 187 3.63 5.82 10.01
CA ILE A 187 3.93 4.46 9.55
C ILE A 187 5.30 4.37 8.86
N ARG A 188 5.80 5.48 8.34
CA ARG A 188 7.13 5.55 7.73
C ARG A 188 8.25 5.25 8.72
N ASN A 189 8.05 5.50 10.00
CA ASN A 189 9.01 5.15 11.06
C ASN A 189 9.30 3.64 11.09
N PHE A 190 8.38 2.83 10.55
CA PHE A 190 8.49 1.37 10.47
C PHE A 190 8.83 0.89 9.05
N THR A 191 8.20 1.47 8.00
CA THR A 191 8.36 0.98 6.63
C THR A 191 9.71 1.30 6.02
N THR A 192 10.42 2.32 6.51
CA THR A 192 11.77 2.72 6.06
C THR A 192 12.90 1.97 6.76
N ILE A 193 12.62 1.18 7.79
CA ILE A 193 13.62 0.38 8.49
C ILE A 193 14.18 -0.66 7.54
N TRP A 194 15.51 -0.68 7.34
CA TRP A 194 16.18 -1.74 6.60
C TRP A 194 16.47 -2.96 7.45
N THR A 195 17.08 -2.77 8.63
CA THR A 195 17.31 -3.80 9.62
C THR A 195 17.05 -3.25 11.01
N ASP A 196 16.48 -4.06 11.88
CA ASP A 196 16.23 -3.75 13.29
C ASP A 196 16.28 -5.08 14.09
N SER A 197 15.99 -5.02 15.37
CA SER A 197 15.85 -6.20 16.21
C SER A 197 14.70 -6.04 17.20
N ILE A 198 14.17 -7.15 17.67
CA ILE A 198 13.17 -7.24 18.72
C ILE A 198 13.67 -8.08 19.89
N ARG A 199 12.88 -8.23 20.95
CA ARG A 199 13.24 -9.04 22.12
C ARG A 199 14.61 -8.65 22.71
N ASN A 200 14.78 -7.33 22.95
CA ASN A 200 16.03 -6.75 23.49
C ASN A 200 17.27 -7.13 22.65
N GLY A 201 17.17 -7.15 21.33
CA GLY A 201 18.28 -7.42 20.43
C GLY A 201 18.60 -8.90 20.21
N THR A 202 17.72 -9.81 20.62
CA THR A 202 17.98 -11.26 20.45
C THR A 202 17.38 -11.84 19.16
N PHE A 203 16.58 -11.06 18.43
CA PHE A 203 16.01 -11.49 17.15
C PHE A 203 16.10 -10.37 16.10
N ASP A 204 16.89 -10.64 15.07
CA ASP A 204 17.13 -9.66 13.99
C ASP A 204 16.00 -9.65 12.95
N LEU A 205 15.64 -8.45 12.50
CA LEU A 205 14.71 -8.20 11.43
C LEU A 205 15.43 -7.66 10.20
N ALA A 206 15.04 -8.13 9.01
CA ALA A 206 15.52 -7.60 7.74
C ALA A 206 14.36 -7.32 6.80
N ASN A 207 14.36 -6.15 6.16
CA ASN A 207 13.24 -5.72 5.33
C ASN A 207 13.13 -6.55 4.05
N THR A 208 11.95 -7.10 3.83
CA THR A 208 11.61 -7.84 2.61
C THR A 208 11.57 -6.95 1.37
N ASN A 209 11.39 -5.63 1.55
CA ASN A 209 11.44 -4.64 0.48
C ASN A 209 12.87 -4.16 0.25
N LYS A 210 13.58 -4.79 -0.68
CA LYS A 210 14.96 -4.41 -1.01
C LYS A 210 15.10 -2.98 -1.56
N LEU A 211 14.00 -2.35 -2.02
CA LEU A 211 14.05 -0.97 -2.53
C LEU A 211 14.41 0.03 -1.42
N ILE A 212 14.06 -0.25 -0.17
CA ILE A 212 14.43 0.59 0.99
C ILE A 212 15.94 0.82 1.07
N ARG A 213 16.76 -0.16 0.69
CA ARG A 213 18.21 -0.04 0.70
C ARG A 213 18.80 0.46 -0.62
N TRP A 214 18.18 0.07 -1.76
CA TRP A 214 18.82 0.17 -3.07
C TRP A 214 18.15 1.13 -4.03
N TYR A 215 17.10 1.83 -3.58
CA TYR A 215 16.39 2.82 -4.40
C TYR A 215 16.25 4.13 -3.63
N ASP A 216 16.94 5.15 -4.11
CA ASP A 216 16.95 6.47 -3.48
C ASP A 216 15.55 7.07 -3.40
N GLY A 217 15.21 7.63 -2.23
CA GLY A 217 13.89 8.17 -1.94
C GLY A 217 12.81 7.12 -1.58
N ALA A 218 13.14 5.81 -1.52
CA ALA A 218 12.16 4.79 -1.13
C ALA A 218 11.66 5.00 0.31
N THR A 219 10.33 5.05 0.48
CA THR A 219 9.66 5.25 1.79
C THR A 219 8.86 4.03 2.27
N GLY A 220 8.71 3.01 1.44
CA GLY A 220 7.94 1.81 1.80
C GLY A 220 7.55 0.98 0.57
N LEU A 221 6.46 0.25 0.57
CA LEU A 221 5.52 0.05 1.68
C LEU A 221 5.50 -1.44 2.07
N LYS A 222 5.07 -2.33 1.16
CA LYS A 222 4.90 -3.76 1.45
C LYS A 222 5.12 -4.65 0.25
N THR A 223 5.83 -5.75 0.45
CA THR A 223 5.99 -6.85 -0.52
C THR A 223 5.05 -8.01 -0.20
N GLY A 224 4.77 -8.83 -1.21
CA GLY A 224 4.03 -10.08 -1.05
C GLY A 224 4.53 -11.16 -2.01
N TYR A 225 4.42 -12.41 -1.59
CA TYR A 225 4.65 -13.58 -2.43
C TYR A 225 3.89 -14.79 -1.90
N THR A 226 3.18 -15.46 -2.76
CA THR A 226 2.76 -16.87 -2.64
C THR A 226 2.92 -17.52 -4.02
N ALA A 227 2.90 -18.84 -4.09
CA ALA A 227 3.03 -19.53 -5.37
C ALA A 227 1.89 -19.15 -6.35
N SER A 228 0.68 -18.90 -5.84
CA SER A 228 -0.48 -18.50 -6.65
C SER A 228 -0.50 -16.99 -6.97
N ALA A 229 -0.13 -16.13 -6.03
CA ALA A 229 -0.10 -14.68 -6.24
C ALA A 229 1.06 -14.23 -7.15
N GLY A 230 2.17 -14.97 -7.19
CA GLY A 230 3.42 -14.46 -7.74
C GLY A 230 4.02 -13.36 -6.86
N TYR A 231 4.94 -12.59 -7.40
CA TYR A 231 5.61 -11.50 -6.66
C TYR A 231 4.82 -10.20 -6.79
N CYS A 232 4.39 -9.67 -5.64
CA CYS A 232 3.62 -8.43 -5.53
C CYS A 232 4.38 -7.39 -4.70
N ILE A 233 4.11 -6.11 -4.95
CA ILE A 233 4.62 -4.99 -4.15
C ILE A 233 3.68 -3.79 -4.26
N SER A 234 3.49 -3.09 -3.15
CA SER A 234 3.21 -1.65 -3.14
C SER A 234 4.50 -0.97 -2.73
N ALA A 235 5.16 -0.28 -3.65
CA ALA A 235 6.37 0.48 -3.42
C ALA A 235 6.06 1.97 -3.36
N THR A 236 6.69 2.68 -2.44
CA THR A 236 6.53 4.13 -2.31
C THR A 236 7.88 4.81 -2.32
N ALA A 237 7.92 5.97 -2.96
CA ALA A 237 9.12 6.79 -3.01
C ALA A 237 8.75 8.27 -3.05
N GLU A 238 9.51 9.09 -2.33
CA GLU A 238 9.36 10.55 -2.31
C GLU A 238 10.60 11.22 -2.91
N ARG A 239 10.38 12.11 -3.87
CA ARG A 239 11.43 12.93 -4.48
C ARG A 239 10.90 14.32 -4.79
N GLU A 240 11.68 15.34 -4.49
CA GLU A 240 11.34 16.75 -4.77
C GLU A 240 9.95 17.14 -4.24
N GLY A 241 9.54 16.58 -3.10
CA GLY A 241 8.24 16.83 -2.46
C GLY A 241 7.06 16.10 -3.10
N MET A 242 7.29 15.23 -4.09
CA MET A 242 6.26 14.37 -4.68
C MET A 242 6.45 12.93 -4.20
N GLU A 243 5.39 12.34 -3.65
CA GLU A 243 5.40 10.92 -3.27
C GLU A 243 4.54 10.09 -4.21
N LEU A 244 5.12 9.03 -4.73
CA LEU A 244 4.51 8.11 -5.67
C LEU A 244 4.26 6.75 -5.03
N ILE A 245 3.16 6.14 -5.42
CA ILE A 245 2.76 4.78 -5.02
C ILE A 245 2.76 3.93 -6.29
N ALA A 246 3.73 3.02 -6.40
CA ALA A 246 3.85 2.08 -7.51
C ALA A 246 3.40 0.69 -7.05
N VAL A 247 2.29 0.21 -7.56
CA VAL A 247 1.77 -1.13 -7.29
C VAL A 247 2.08 -2.04 -8.46
N VAL A 248 2.60 -3.22 -8.14
CA VAL A 248 2.90 -4.27 -9.13
C VAL A 248 2.36 -5.59 -8.58
N MET A 249 1.59 -6.32 -9.40
CA MET A 249 1.01 -7.61 -9.03
C MET A 249 1.38 -8.71 -10.02
N LYS A 250 1.53 -9.92 -9.49
CA LYS A 250 1.80 -11.14 -10.26
C LYS A 250 3.04 -11.03 -11.14
N GLY A 251 4.12 -10.50 -10.58
CA GLY A 251 5.45 -10.55 -11.19
C GLY A 251 6.02 -11.98 -11.14
N GLU A 252 6.84 -12.36 -12.15
CA GLU A 252 7.41 -13.70 -12.25
C GLU A 252 8.53 -13.95 -11.22
N THR A 253 9.32 -12.92 -10.92
CA THR A 253 10.42 -12.98 -9.96
C THR A 253 10.48 -11.73 -9.10
N SER A 254 11.15 -11.81 -7.95
CA SER A 254 11.40 -10.66 -7.07
C SER A 254 12.12 -9.53 -7.81
N ASP A 255 13.08 -9.87 -8.68
CA ASP A 255 13.89 -8.88 -9.39
C ASP A 255 13.09 -8.19 -10.50
N LYS A 256 12.28 -8.96 -11.27
CA LYS A 256 11.37 -8.39 -12.29
C LYS A 256 10.34 -7.45 -11.64
N ARG A 257 9.70 -7.88 -10.55
CA ARG A 257 8.78 -7.03 -9.76
C ARG A 257 9.44 -5.72 -9.32
N ASN A 258 10.67 -5.78 -8.79
CA ASN A 258 11.38 -4.58 -8.35
C ASN A 258 11.80 -3.70 -9.54
N THR A 259 12.15 -4.29 -10.69
CA THR A 259 12.46 -3.56 -11.92
C THR A 259 11.23 -2.82 -12.44
N ASP A 260 10.07 -3.49 -12.48
CA ASP A 260 8.81 -2.87 -12.89
C ASP A 260 8.41 -1.72 -11.96
N ALA A 261 8.52 -1.91 -10.64
CA ALA A 261 8.24 -0.85 -9.66
C ALA A 261 9.16 0.37 -9.81
N LYS A 262 10.45 0.14 -10.10
CA LYS A 262 11.41 1.23 -10.39
C LYS A 262 11.05 1.94 -11.70
N ALA A 263 10.73 1.21 -12.76
CA ALA A 263 10.36 1.78 -14.04
C ALA A 263 9.14 2.70 -13.91
N LEU A 264 8.11 2.28 -13.17
CA LEU A 264 6.94 3.11 -12.85
C LEU A 264 7.34 4.40 -12.12
N SER A 265 8.15 4.30 -11.08
CA SER A 265 8.56 5.47 -10.29
C SER A 265 9.46 6.44 -11.06
N LEU A 266 10.19 5.98 -12.09
CA LEU A 266 11.09 6.80 -12.91
C LEU A 266 10.35 7.60 -14.01
N ILE A 267 9.13 7.25 -14.38
CA ILE A 267 8.35 7.96 -15.41
C ILE A 267 8.26 9.46 -15.13
N HIS A 268 8.09 9.83 -13.85
CA HIS A 268 7.94 11.22 -13.46
C HIS A 268 9.20 12.04 -13.49
N ILE A 269 10.38 11.41 -13.41
CA ILE A 269 11.66 12.12 -13.44
C ILE A 269 12.01 12.55 -14.88
N SER A 270 11.48 11.83 -15.87
CA SER A 270 11.76 12.09 -17.30
C SER A 270 10.87 13.19 -17.91
N GLU A 271 9.76 13.59 -17.27
CA GLU A 271 8.83 14.61 -17.77
C GLU A 271 8.39 15.67 -16.72
N PRO A 272 9.29 16.30 -15.93
CA PRO A 272 8.85 17.27 -14.92
C PRO A 272 8.37 18.62 -15.48
N THR A 273 8.44 18.87 -16.79
CA THR A 273 8.31 20.24 -17.33
C THR A 273 7.21 20.47 -18.36
N ARG A 274 6.39 19.49 -18.72
CA ARG A 274 5.32 19.70 -19.73
C ARG A 274 3.96 20.18 -19.23
N HIS A 275 3.74 20.22 -17.92
CA HIS A 275 2.41 20.54 -17.37
C HIS A 275 2.28 21.87 -16.60
N LEU A 276 3.31 22.73 -16.60
CA LEU A 276 3.28 24.05 -15.95
C LEU A 276 3.60 25.18 -16.94
N ARG A 277 2.92 25.23 -18.10
CA ARG A 277 2.81 26.46 -18.91
C ARG A 277 1.43 26.56 -19.54
#